data_fea68d792be56da0be717e9013524aa5
#
_entry.id   fea68d792be56da0be717e9013524aa5
#
_cell.length_a   1.000
_cell.length_b   1.000
_cell.length_c   1.000
_cell.angle_alpha   90.00
_cell.angle_beta   90.00
_cell.angle_gamma   90.00
#
_symmetry.space_group_name_H-M   'P 1'
#
loop_
_entity.id
_entity.type
_entity.pdbx_description
1 polymer ?
#
loop_
_entity_poly.entity_id
_entity_poly.type
_entity_poly.pdbx_seq_one_letter_code
_entity_poly.pdbx_strand_id
1 'polypeptide(L)'
;GFGMSGDAYHMTSPPEDGRGAAASMQQALNDAGLSKEDIDYVNAHGTSTEAGDLAESLAVKGVFGAHASELAVSSTKSMIGHLLGAAGSVEAILTILALRDNVAPPTINLDNPGEGCDLNYVPHHAQERPIHHALSNSFGFGGTNGSLIFSELS
;
A
#
# COMPACT_ATOMS: atom_id res chain seq x y z
N GLY A 1 0.26 -3.80 -13.48
CA GLY A 1 -1.20 -3.65 -13.34
C GLY A 1 -1.59 -2.28 -12.81
N PHE A 2 -2.78 -1.84 -13.14
CA PHE A 2 -3.34 -0.56 -12.71
C PHE A 2 -4.80 -0.74 -12.27
N GLY A 3 -5.16 -0.12 -11.14
CA GLY A 3 -6.54 -0.06 -10.65
C GLY A 3 -6.87 1.31 -10.10
N MET A 4 -8.11 1.73 -10.27
CA MET A 4 -8.62 2.99 -9.69
C MET A 4 -10.06 2.86 -9.27
N SER A 5 -10.44 3.62 -8.24
CA SER A 5 -11.82 3.66 -7.74
C SER A 5 -12.16 5.03 -7.19
N GLY A 6 -13.43 5.25 -6.92
CA GLY A 6 -13.91 6.44 -6.23
C GLY A 6 -14.73 6.04 -5.00
N ASP A 7 -14.50 6.71 -3.86
CA ASP A 7 -15.20 6.40 -2.60
C ASP A 7 -16.66 6.84 -2.62
N ALA A 8 -16.96 7.97 -3.27
CA ALA A 8 -18.27 8.64 -3.23
C ALA A 8 -18.79 8.79 -1.77
N TYR A 9 -17.90 9.17 -0.84
CA TYR A 9 -18.17 9.19 0.59
C TYR A 9 -18.02 10.59 1.20
N HIS A 10 -16.77 11.07 1.32
CA HIS A 10 -16.46 12.34 1.96
C HIS A 10 -15.32 13.05 1.21
N MET A 11 -15.23 14.40 1.33
CA MET A 11 -14.20 15.17 0.61
C MET A 11 -12.77 14.83 1.05
N THR A 12 -12.54 14.48 2.31
CA THR A 12 -11.18 14.31 2.86
C THR A 12 -10.98 13.04 3.67
N SER A 13 -12.05 12.31 4.01
CA SER A 13 -11.97 11.09 4.83
C SER A 13 -12.32 9.87 4.00
N PRO A 14 -11.55 8.77 4.11
CA PRO A 14 -11.92 7.49 3.50
C PRO A 14 -13.12 6.88 4.22
N PRO A 15 -13.87 5.98 3.57
CA PRO A 15 -14.82 5.11 4.25
C PRO A 15 -14.11 4.27 5.31
N GLU A 16 -14.72 4.10 6.47
CA GLU A 16 -14.13 3.37 7.60
C GLU A 16 -13.77 1.92 7.26
N ASP A 17 -14.50 1.30 6.32
CA ASP A 17 -14.28 -0.07 5.85
C ASP A 17 -13.19 -0.19 4.75
N GLY A 18 -12.63 0.92 4.27
CA GLY A 18 -11.59 0.95 3.24
C GLY A 18 -12.02 0.41 1.87
N ARG A 19 -13.35 0.32 1.60
CA ARG A 19 -13.86 -0.33 0.38
C ARG A 19 -13.35 0.26 -0.93
N GLY A 20 -13.09 1.57 -1.00
CA GLY A 20 -12.55 2.21 -2.18
C GLY A 20 -11.11 1.81 -2.44
N ALA A 21 -10.27 1.83 -1.40
CA ALA A 21 -8.90 1.35 -1.47
C ALA A 21 -8.86 -0.15 -1.87
N ALA A 22 -9.70 -0.98 -1.26
CA ALA A 22 -9.83 -2.39 -1.62
C ALA A 22 -10.21 -2.59 -3.09
N ALA A 23 -11.16 -1.79 -3.59
CA ALA A 23 -11.59 -1.87 -4.99
C ALA A 23 -10.45 -1.51 -5.97
N SER A 24 -9.64 -0.47 -5.68
CA SER A 24 -8.50 -0.12 -6.55
C SER A 24 -7.43 -1.21 -6.56
N MET A 25 -7.10 -1.78 -5.40
CA MET A 25 -6.15 -2.91 -5.31
C MET A 25 -6.65 -4.15 -6.07
N GLN A 26 -7.93 -4.50 -5.90
CA GLN A 26 -8.51 -5.65 -6.62
C GLN A 26 -8.51 -5.44 -8.13
N GLN A 27 -8.79 -4.22 -8.61
CA GLN A 27 -8.70 -3.92 -10.04
C GLN A 27 -7.28 -4.02 -10.55
N ALA A 28 -6.27 -3.54 -9.78
CA ALA A 28 -4.87 -3.66 -10.17
C ALA A 28 -4.43 -5.13 -10.28
N LEU A 29 -4.86 -6.01 -9.36
CA LEU A 29 -4.63 -7.46 -9.45
C LEU A 29 -5.24 -8.06 -10.72
N ASN A 30 -6.50 -7.72 -10.99
CA ASN A 30 -7.19 -8.20 -12.18
C ASN A 30 -6.51 -7.74 -13.48
N ASP A 31 -6.08 -6.48 -13.55
CA ASP A 31 -5.39 -5.91 -14.72
C ASP A 31 -3.98 -6.52 -14.90
N ALA A 32 -3.29 -6.83 -13.81
CA ALA A 32 -2.00 -7.53 -13.84
C ALA A 32 -2.13 -9.02 -14.21
N GLY A 33 -3.31 -9.62 -14.09
CA GLY A 33 -3.51 -11.06 -14.24
C GLY A 33 -2.86 -11.87 -13.12
N LEU A 34 -2.71 -11.27 -11.94
CA LEU A 34 -2.07 -11.87 -10.77
C LEU A 34 -3.11 -12.29 -9.73
N SER A 35 -2.78 -13.32 -8.96
CA SER A 35 -3.51 -13.68 -7.74
C SER A 35 -3.02 -12.79 -6.58
N LYS A 36 -3.82 -12.71 -5.53
CA LYS A 36 -3.43 -11.96 -4.32
C LYS A 36 -2.22 -12.57 -3.62
N GLU A 37 -2.01 -13.87 -3.77
CA GLU A 37 -0.89 -14.62 -3.22
C GLU A 37 0.44 -14.32 -3.90
N ASP A 38 0.41 -13.70 -5.10
CA ASP A 38 1.61 -13.35 -5.85
C ASP A 38 2.27 -12.06 -5.35
N ILE A 39 1.57 -11.22 -4.58
CA ILE A 39 2.10 -9.95 -4.07
C ILE A 39 2.95 -10.19 -2.83
N ASP A 40 4.17 -9.64 -2.83
CA ASP A 40 5.15 -9.78 -1.74
C ASP A 40 5.26 -8.51 -0.88
N TYR A 41 5.03 -7.34 -1.49
CA TYR A 41 5.22 -6.04 -0.85
C TYR A 41 4.14 -5.03 -1.26
N VAL A 42 3.68 -4.24 -0.29
CA VAL A 42 2.78 -3.10 -0.50
C VAL A 42 3.45 -1.82 0.00
N ASN A 43 3.70 -0.87 -0.91
CA ASN A 43 4.02 0.51 -0.56
C ASN A 43 2.70 1.23 -0.30
N ALA A 44 2.37 1.40 0.96
CA ALA A 44 1.10 1.95 1.40
C ALA A 44 1.00 3.46 1.16
N HIS A 45 -0.20 3.95 0.97
CA HIS A 45 -0.47 5.39 1.04
C HIS A 45 -0.08 5.95 2.40
N GLY A 46 -0.47 5.30 3.51
CA GLY A 46 0.05 5.41 4.86
C GLY A 46 0.50 6.82 5.27
N THR A 47 -0.46 7.73 5.48
CA THR A 47 -0.19 9.15 5.76
C THR A 47 -0.02 9.46 7.26
N SER A 48 -0.08 8.45 8.10
CA SER A 48 -0.05 8.58 9.57
C SER A 48 -1.27 9.33 10.13
N THR A 49 -2.42 9.14 9.50
CA THR A 49 -3.71 9.57 10.04
C THR A 49 -4.46 8.35 10.57
N GLU A 50 -5.05 8.46 11.76
CA GLU A 50 -5.75 7.35 12.42
C GLU A 50 -6.78 6.68 11.50
N ALA A 51 -7.69 7.46 10.91
CA ALA A 51 -8.72 6.94 10.02
C ALA A 51 -8.15 6.39 8.70
N GLY A 52 -7.13 7.04 8.13
CA GLY A 52 -6.52 6.63 6.87
C GLY A 52 -5.77 5.30 7.00
N ASP A 53 -4.91 5.19 8.00
CA ASP A 53 -4.07 4.02 8.21
C ASP A 53 -4.92 2.79 8.59
N LEU A 54 -5.96 2.98 9.43
CA LEU A 54 -6.89 1.90 9.77
C LEU A 54 -7.69 1.44 8.55
N ALA A 55 -8.26 2.36 7.77
CA ALA A 55 -9.03 2.03 6.57
C ALA A 55 -8.16 1.30 5.52
N GLU A 56 -6.91 1.73 5.31
CA GLU A 56 -5.98 1.05 4.41
C GLU A 56 -5.60 -0.34 4.93
N SER A 57 -5.33 -0.49 6.23
CA SER A 57 -5.05 -1.80 6.85
C SER A 57 -6.23 -2.77 6.69
N LEU A 58 -7.46 -2.30 6.88
CA LEU A 58 -8.67 -3.09 6.65
C LEU A 58 -8.84 -3.47 5.18
N ALA A 59 -8.55 -2.53 4.25
CA ALA A 59 -8.59 -2.79 2.82
C ALA A 59 -7.57 -3.87 2.41
N VAL A 60 -6.33 -3.78 2.89
CA VAL A 60 -5.29 -4.80 2.64
C VAL A 60 -5.74 -6.15 3.17
N LYS A 61 -6.20 -6.22 4.43
CA LYS A 61 -6.73 -7.48 5.00
C LYS A 61 -7.92 -8.02 4.21
N GLY A 62 -8.81 -7.18 3.75
CA GLY A 62 -9.98 -7.56 2.95
C GLY A 62 -9.61 -8.16 1.58
N VAL A 63 -8.66 -7.56 0.88
CA VAL A 63 -8.21 -8.02 -0.45
C VAL A 63 -7.37 -9.28 -0.33
N PHE A 64 -6.36 -9.27 0.54
CA PHE A 64 -5.36 -10.34 0.61
C PHE A 64 -5.79 -11.51 1.51
N GLY A 65 -6.78 -11.31 2.40
CA GLY A 65 -7.27 -12.37 3.27
C GLY A 65 -6.16 -12.94 4.16
N ALA A 66 -6.00 -14.26 4.19
CA ALA A 66 -4.97 -14.92 4.99
C ALA A 66 -3.54 -14.53 4.55
N HIS A 67 -3.33 -14.21 3.27
CA HIS A 67 -2.03 -13.80 2.74
C HIS A 67 -1.56 -12.43 3.28
N ALA A 68 -2.46 -11.61 3.82
CA ALA A 68 -2.09 -10.31 4.40
C ALA A 68 -1.04 -10.41 5.51
N SER A 69 -0.98 -11.54 6.22
CA SER A 69 0.04 -11.79 7.27
C SER A 69 1.45 -12.07 6.71
N GLU A 70 1.55 -12.45 5.43
CA GLU A 70 2.82 -12.74 4.75
C GLU A 70 3.41 -11.49 4.07
N LEU A 71 2.56 -10.47 3.84
CA LEU A 71 2.97 -9.23 3.18
C LEU A 71 3.90 -8.40 4.05
N ALA A 72 4.90 -7.76 3.42
CA ALA A 72 5.48 -6.55 3.96
C ALA A 72 4.67 -5.35 3.49
N VAL A 73 4.26 -4.49 4.42
CA VAL A 73 3.47 -3.27 4.12
C VAL A 73 4.21 -2.10 4.75
N SER A 74 4.70 -1.15 3.98
CA SER A 74 5.38 0.00 4.57
C SER A 74 4.99 1.32 3.92
N SER A 75 5.08 2.41 4.67
CA SER A 75 4.91 3.75 4.12
C SER A 75 6.25 4.46 4.00
N THR A 76 6.70 4.65 2.78
CA THR A 76 7.90 5.44 2.48
C THR A 76 7.73 6.92 2.83
N LYS A 77 6.48 7.40 3.02
CA LYS A 77 6.19 8.73 3.54
C LYS A 77 6.77 8.96 4.94
N SER A 78 6.98 7.91 5.72
CA SER A 78 7.64 8.01 7.03
C SER A 78 9.06 8.60 6.93
N MET A 79 9.75 8.42 5.79
CA MET A 79 11.12 8.89 5.54
C MET A 79 11.17 10.21 4.77
N ILE A 80 10.24 10.45 3.83
CA ILE A 80 10.34 11.55 2.88
C ILE A 80 9.19 12.57 2.99
N GLY A 81 8.20 12.31 3.84
CA GLY A 81 6.98 13.11 3.94
C GLY A 81 6.01 12.86 2.79
N HIS A 82 4.88 13.54 2.83
CA HIS A 82 3.85 13.45 1.78
C HIS A 82 4.09 14.47 0.68
N LEU A 83 4.49 14.02 -0.51
CA LEU A 83 4.86 14.89 -1.63
C LEU A 83 3.65 15.35 -2.48
N LEU A 84 2.43 15.17 -1.99
CA LEU A 84 1.18 15.60 -2.66
C LEU A 84 1.10 15.07 -4.10
N GLY A 85 1.06 15.96 -5.11
CA GLY A 85 0.96 15.57 -6.51
C GLY A 85 2.13 14.74 -7.04
N ALA A 86 3.30 14.79 -6.39
CA ALA A 86 4.47 13.97 -6.74
C ALA A 86 4.53 12.63 -5.97
N ALA A 87 3.70 12.45 -4.93
CA ALA A 87 3.77 11.29 -4.03
C ALA A 87 3.70 9.96 -4.79
N GLY A 88 2.67 9.78 -5.62
CA GLY A 88 2.48 8.53 -6.35
C GLY A 88 3.64 8.17 -7.29
N SER A 89 4.23 9.16 -7.96
CA SER A 89 5.36 8.94 -8.86
C SER A 89 6.64 8.56 -8.12
N VAL A 90 6.92 9.23 -7.00
CA VAL A 90 8.10 8.92 -6.18
C VAL A 90 7.93 7.56 -5.51
N GLU A 91 6.76 7.26 -4.98
CA GLU A 91 6.45 5.96 -4.37
C GLU A 91 6.49 4.81 -5.37
N ALA A 92 6.04 5.02 -6.61
CA ALA A 92 6.20 4.06 -7.69
C ALA A 92 7.70 3.75 -7.96
N ILE A 93 8.56 4.76 -8.01
CA ILE A 93 10.01 4.58 -8.17
C ILE A 93 10.58 3.79 -6.98
N LEU A 94 10.23 4.15 -5.75
CA LEU A 94 10.70 3.46 -4.55
C LEU A 94 10.22 1.99 -4.52
N THR A 95 9.01 1.73 -4.98
CA THR A 95 8.47 0.37 -5.11
C THR A 95 9.24 -0.45 -6.14
N ILE A 96 9.59 0.14 -7.30
CA ILE A 96 10.43 -0.51 -8.31
C ILE A 96 11.85 -0.79 -7.75
N LEU A 97 12.42 0.13 -6.98
CA LEU A 97 13.71 -0.07 -6.34
C LEU A 97 13.66 -1.17 -5.28
N ALA A 98 12.60 -1.24 -4.47
CA ALA A 98 12.39 -2.29 -3.49
C ALA A 98 12.35 -3.68 -4.15
N LEU A 99 11.64 -3.78 -5.28
CA LEU A 99 11.54 -5.00 -6.09
C LEU A 99 12.91 -5.38 -6.69
N ARG A 100 13.62 -4.42 -7.30
CA ARG A 100 14.95 -4.64 -7.89
C ARG A 100 15.97 -5.15 -6.87
N ASP A 101 15.95 -4.58 -5.65
CA ASP A 101 16.96 -4.82 -4.64
C ASP A 101 16.55 -5.93 -3.65
N ASN A 102 15.32 -6.44 -3.75
CA ASN A 102 14.74 -7.41 -2.82
C ASN A 102 14.76 -6.92 -1.36
N VAL A 103 14.42 -5.65 -1.16
CA VAL A 103 14.41 -4.98 0.14
C VAL A 103 13.11 -4.20 0.32
N ALA A 104 12.30 -4.57 1.30
CA ALA A 104 11.16 -3.77 1.72
C ALA A 104 11.64 -2.57 2.56
N PRO A 105 11.41 -1.31 2.10
CA PRO A 105 11.81 -0.13 2.85
C PRO A 105 11.04 -0.02 4.16
N PRO A 106 11.63 0.60 5.20
CA PRO A 106 10.98 0.66 6.51
C PRO A 106 9.88 1.72 6.61
N THR A 107 8.97 1.51 7.54
CA THR A 107 8.19 2.57 8.17
C THR A 107 8.96 3.04 9.40
N ILE A 108 9.70 4.14 9.30
CA ILE A 108 10.42 4.70 10.44
C ILE A 108 9.46 5.41 11.41
N ASN A 109 9.88 5.59 12.66
CA ASN A 109 9.09 6.23 13.72
C ASN A 109 7.79 5.49 14.11
N LEU A 110 7.68 4.20 13.77
CA LEU A 110 6.53 3.39 14.13
C LEU A 110 6.80 2.62 15.43
N ASP A 111 6.61 3.30 16.56
CA ASP A 111 6.82 2.72 17.89
C ASP A 111 5.56 2.04 18.44
N ASN A 112 4.39 2.61 18.15
CA ASN A 112 3.11 2.13 18.66
C ASN A 112 2.07 2.14 17.52
N PRO A 113 1.88 1.03 16.80
CA PRO A 113 0.81 0.91 15.82
C PRO A 113 -0.56 1.19 16.44
N GLY A 114 -1.43 1.87 15.69
CA GLY A 114 -2.81 2.12 16.13
C GLY A 114 -3.62 0.83 16.29
N GLU A 115 -4.71 0.91 17.03
CA GLU A 115 -5.62 -0.23 17.18
C GLU A 115 -6.15 -0.70 15.82
N GLY A 116 -6.11 -2.01 15.57
CA GLY A 116 -6.50 -2.61 14.28
C GLY A 116 -5.43 -2.56 13.18
N CYS A 117 -4.32 -1.85 13.41
CA CYS A 117 -3.14 -1.84 12.55
C CYS A 117 -2.16 -2.93 13.03
N ASP A 118 -2.32 -4.15 12.53
CA ASP A 118 -1.67 -5.37 13.00
C ASP A 118 -0.93 -6.16 11.89
N LEU A 119 -0.63 -5.51 10.76
CA LEU A 119 0.17 -6.09 9.68
C LEU A 119 1.69 -5.93 9.95
N ASN A 120 2.51 -6.56 9.12
CA ASN A 120 3.96 -6.31 9.12
C ASN A 120 4.27 -4.98 8.42
N TYR A 121 4.30 -3.89 9.17
CA TYR A 121 4.57 -2.54 8.63
C TYR A 121 6.06 -2.24 8.43
N VAL A 122 6.94 -3.23 8.53
CA VAL A 122 8.40 -3.06 8.39
C VAL A 122 8.92 -1.96 9.34
N PRO A 123 8.69 -2.05 10.67
CA PRO A 123 9.01 -0.96 11.58
C PRO A 123 10.51 -0.74 11.68
N HIS A 124 10.93 0.52 11.65
CA HIS A 124 12.28 1.04 11.90
C HIS A 124 13.36 0.62 10.91
N HIS A 125 13.46 -0.65 10.54
CA HIS A 125 14.54 -1.20 9.72
C HIS A 125 14.01 -1.89 8.48
N ALA A 126 14.70 -1.69 7.34
CA ALA A 126 14.39 -2.38 6.11
C ALA A 126 14.48 -3.91 6.28
N GLN A 127 13.65 -4.65 5.55
CA GLN A 127 13.62 -6.11 5.55
C GLN A 127 14.09 -6.64 4.20
N GLU A 128 15.19 -7.39 4.19
CA GLU A 128 15.59 -8.19 3.03
C GLU A 128 14.61 -9.35 2.88
N ARG A 129 14.01 -9.44 1.69
CA ARG A 129 13.07 -10.50 1.34
C ARG A 129 12.88 -10.59 -0.17
N PRO A 130 12.63 -11.77 -0.75
CA PRO A 130 12.24 -11.86 -2.15
C PRO A 130 11.01 -10.99 -2.43
N ILE A 131 11.06 -10.17 -3.48
CA ILE A 131 9.94 -9.34 -3.95
C ILE A 131 9.86 -9.51 -5.46
N HIS A 132 8.94 -10.34 -5.92
CA HIS A 132 8.69 -10.58 -7.35
C HIS A 132 7.59 -9.67 -7.88
N HIS A 133 6.61 -9.34 -7.02
CA HIS A 133 5.51 -8.45 -7.33
C HIS A 133 5.27 -7.49 -6.16
N ALA A 134 5.19 -6.21 -6.49
CA ALA A 134 4.97 -5.16 -5.50
C ALA A 134 3.83 -4.23 -5.91
N LEU A 135 3.00 -3.84 -4.95
CA LEU A 135 1.86 -2.95 -5.13
C LEU A 135 2.17 -1.59 -4.50
N SER A 136 1.80 -0.49 -5.17
CA SER A 136 1.89 0.87 -4.65
C SER A 136 0.52 1.52 -4.63
N ASN A 137 0.10 2.00 -3.45
CA ASN A 137 -1.18 2.67 -3.23
C ASN A 137 -1.03 4.19 -3.17
N SER A 138 -1.95 4.90 -3.79
CA SER A 138 -2.06 6.34 -3.70
C SER A 138 -3.53 6.75 -3.61
N PHE A 139 -3.92 7.31 -2.46
CA PHE A 139 -5.30 7.71 -2.18
C PHE A 139 -5.37 9.22 -1.98
N GLY A 140 -6.33 9.87 -2.64
CA GLY A 140 -6.43 11.33 -2.66
C GLY A 140 -7.73 11.84 -2.05
N PHE A 141 -7.70 13.10 -1.65
CA PHE A 141 -8.91 13.83 -1.29
C PHE A 141 -9.92 13.82 -2.45
N GLY A 142 -11.21 13.86 -2.12
CA GLY A 142 -12.28 13.62 -3.07
C GLY A 142 -12.61 12.14 -3.25
N GLY A 143 -11.90 11.25 -2.52
CA GLY A 143 -12.12 9.81 -2.56
C GLY A 143 -11.57 9.15 -3.82
N THR A 144 -10.52 9.70 -4.41
CA THR A 144 -9.85 9.10 -5.58
C THR A 144 -8.79 8.11 -5.09
N ASN A 145 -8.91 6.85 -5.50
CA ASN A 145 -7.96 5.80 -5.15
C ASN A 145 -7.28 5.26 -6.40
N GLY A 146 -5.97 5.05 -6.32
CA GLY A 146 -5.16 4.44 -7.36
C GLY A 146 -4.20 3.41 -6.78
N SER A 147 -4.05 2.28 -7.49
CA SER A 147 -3.10 1.22 -7.14
C SER A 147 -2.33 0.80 -8.39
N LEU A 148 -1.02 0.65 -8.26
CA LEU A 148 -0.12 0.16 -9.31
C LEU A 148 0.53 -1.14 -8.86
N ILE A 149 0.70 -2.09 -9.77
CA ILE A 149 1.48 -3.30 -9.53
C ILE A 149 2.66 -3.33 -10.49
N PHE A 150 3.82 -3.61 -9.94
CA PHE A 150 5.09 -3.81 -10.65
C PHE A 150 5.56 -5.24 -10.44
N SER A 151 6.12 -5.82 -11.50
CA SER A 151 6.69 -7.18 -11.49
C SER A 151 8.14 -7.12 -11.93
N GLU A 152 8.96 -8.05 -11.44
CA GLU A 152 10.31 -8.22 -11.98
C GLU A 152 10.24 -8.65 -13.46
N LEU A 153 11.27 -8.28 -14.20
CA LEU A 153 11.41 -8.72 -15.57
C LEU A 153 11.97 -10.15 -15.58
N SER A 154 11.21 -11.08 -16.17
CA SER A 154 11.62 -12.46 -16.41
C SER A 154 12.66 -12.57 -17.53
#